data_1899a302bece8ad053c4da9b6266196e
#
_entry.id   1899a302bece8ad053c4da9b6266196e
#
_cell.length_a   1.000
_cell.length_b   1.000
_cell.length_c   1.000
_cell.angle_alpha   90.00
_cell.angle_beta   90.00
_cell.angle_gamma   90.00
#
_symmetry.space_group_name_H-M   'P 1'
#
loop_
_entity.id
_entity.type
_entity.pdbx_description
1 polymer ?
#
loop_
_entity_poly.entity_id
_entity_poly.type
_entity_poly.pdbx_seq_one_letter_code
_entity_poly.pdbx_strand_id
1 'polypeptide(L)'
;MDGLTVGEAAEQTGWSPRMLRYLERAELILPTRTASGYRLYGLRELNQLRSLAALRRRFDVELGDMAFARRLRREPALRAAVDSWLAGIDLEALEWDQRKHERLLVA
;
A
#
# COMPACT_ATOMS: atom_id res chain seq x y z
N MET A 1 26.74 -6.12 -13.48
CA MET A 1 25.28 -6.05 -13.50
C MET A 1 24.78 -5.67 -12.12
N ASP A 2 23.96 -4.67 -12.05
CA ASP A 2 23.68 -3.99 -10.78
C ASP A 2 22.34 -4.38 -10.16
N GLY A 3 22.01 -5.66 -10.18
CA GLY A 3 20.77 -6.08 -9.58
C GLY A 3 20.60 -7.57 -9.51
N LEU A 4 19.68 -8.00 -8.66
CA LEU A 4 19.34 -9.40 -8.47
C LEU A 4 18.08 -9.75 -9.25
N THR A 5 18.00 -11.00 -9.68
CA THR A 5 16.75 -11.52 -10.26
C THR A 5 15.69 -11.64 -9.16
N VAL A 6 14.46 -11.89 -9.56
CA VAL A 6 13.36 -12.11 -8.61
C VAL A 6 13.66 -13.27 -7.66
N GLY A 7 14.22 -14.36 -8.16
CA GLY A 7 14.58 -15.52 -7.34
C GLY A 7 15.67 -15.20 -6.33
N GLU A 8 16.72 -14.51 -6.79
CA GLU A 8 17.82 -14.11 -5.91
C GLU A 8 17.36 -13.11 -4.84
N ALA A 9 16.52 -12.15 -5.23
CA ALA A 9 15.96 -11.18 -4.28
C ALA A 9 15.09 -11.88 -3.23
N ALA A 10 14.29 -12.85 -3.66
CA ALA A 10 13.46 -13.64 -2.74
C ALA A 10 14.31 -14.37 -1.71
N GLU A 11 15.40 -15.01 -2.17
CA GLU A 11 16.32 -15.71 -1.28
C GLU A 11 16.97 -14.78 -0.25
N GLN A 12 17.41 -13.61 -0.70
CA GLN A 12 18.12 -12.69 0.16
C GLN A 12 17.23 -11.94 1.15
N THR A 13 15.97 -11.71 0.81
CA THR A 13 15.08 -10.89 1.64
C THR A 13 14.06 -11.69 2.42
N GLY A 14 13.82 -12.94 2.04
CA GLY A 14 12.79 -13.76 2.64
C GLY A 14 11.39 -13.53 2.05
N TRP A 15 11.23 -12.56 1.15
CA TRP A 15 9.97 -12.37 0.43
C TRP A 15 9.83 -13.45 -0.65
N SER A 16 8.62 -14.01 -0.79
CA SER A 16 8.37 -14.98 -1.86
C SER A 16 8.31 -14.27 -3.22
N PRO A 17 8.64 -14.96 -4.31
CA PRO A 17 8.49 -14.38 -5.65
C PRO A 17 7.08 -13.88 -5.93
N ARG A 18 6.07 -14.59 -5.43
CA ARG A 18 4.67 -14.20 -5.56
C ARG A 18 4.40 -12.86 -4.89
N MET A 19 4.92 -12.67 -3.69
CA MET A 19 4.76 -11.42 -2.95
C MET A 19 5.53 -10.29 -3.61
N LEU A 20 6.70 -10.56 -4.16
CA LEU A 20 7.46 -9.54 -4.89
C LEU A 20 6.67 -9.03 -6.10
N ARG A 21 5.97 -9.93 -6.80
CA ARG A 21 5.11 -9.52 -7.93
C ARG A 21 3.91 -8.70 -7.45
N TYR A 22 3.34 -9.07 -6.30
CA TYR A 22 2.27 -8.29 -5.70
C TYR A 22 2.73 -6.87 -5.38
N LEU A 23 3.90 -6.74 -4.75
CA LEU A 23 4.46 -5.44 -4.38
C LEU A 23 4.69 -4.56 -5.61
N GLU A 24 5.10 -5.16 -6.72
CA GLU A 24 5.26 -4.42 -7.98
C GLU A 24 3.91 -3.94 -8.51
N ARG A 25 2.90 -4.82 -8.52
CA ARG A 25 1.56 -4.44 -8.99
C ARG A 25 0.94 -3.35 -8.13
N ALA A 26 1.21 -3.38 -6.83
CA ALA A 26 0.76 -2.35 -5.90
C ALA A 26 1.62 -1.09 -5.95
N GLU A 27 2.65 -1.09 -6.77
CA GLU A 27 3.60 0.02 -6.93
C GLU A 27 4.33 0.39 -5.64
N LEU A 28 4.49 -0.57 -4.74
CA LEU A 28 5.22 -0.36 -3.50
C LEU A 28 6.72 -0.52 -3.70
N ILE A 29 7.12 -1.51 -4.49
CA ILE A 29 8.52 -1.76 -4.86
C ILE A 29 8.57 -1.92 -6.37
N LEU A 30 9.32 -1.06 -7.04
CA LEU A 30 9.41 -1.05 -8.50
C LEU A 30 10.81 -1.42 -8.93
N PRO A 31 11.07 -2.69 -9.29
CA PRO A 31 12.38 -3.07 -9.81
C PRO A 31 12.61 -2.44 -11.17
N THR A 32 13.88 -2.28 -11.54
CA THR A 32 14.22 -1.89 -12.90
C THR A 32 14.03 -3.09 -13.82
N ARG A 33 13.99 -2.82 -15.13
CA ARG A 33 13.85 -3.87 -16.13
C ARG A 33 15.07 -3.85 -17.05
N THR A 34 15.53 -5.05 -17.44
CA THR A 34 16.54 -5.16 -18.49
C THR A 34 15.90 -4.84 -19.85
N ALA A 35 16.72 -4.69 -20.87
CA ALA A 35 16.24 -4.53 -22.24
C ALA A 35 15.34 -5.71 -22.68
N SER A 36 15.56 -6.89 -22.11
CA SER A 36 14.76 -8.09 -22.37
C SER A 36 13.50 -8.18 -21.51
N GLY A 37 13.26 -7.21 -20.62
CA GLY A 37 12.07 -7.18 -19.78
C GLY A 37 12.18 -7.90 -18.45
N TYR A 38 13.35 -8.42 -18.10
CA TYR A 38 13.56 -9.09 -16.81
C TYR A 38 13.65 -8.07 -15.67
N ARG A 39 13.08 -8.42 -14.51
CA ARG A 39 13.17 -7.60 -13.31
C ARG A 39 14.56 -7.67 -12.68
N LEU A 40 15.06 -6.52 -12.24
CA LEU A 40 16.32 -6.42 -11.51
C LEU A 40 16.09 -5.62 -10.22
N TYR A 41 16.43 -6.25 -9.10
CA TYR A 41 16.32 -5.65 -7.76
C TYR A 41 17.69 -5.16 -7.34
N GLY A 42 17.86 -3.85 -7.29
CA GLY A 42 19.10 -3.23 -6.87
C GLY A 42 19.14 -3.03 -5.35
N LEU A 43 20.20 -2.41 -4.87
CA LEU A 43 20.37 -2.15 -3.43
C LEU A 43 19.21 -1.39 -2.83
N ARG A 44 18.70 -0.39 -3.55
CA ARG A 44 17.56 0.41 -3.10
C ARG A 44 16.33 -0.45 -2.84
N GLU A 45 15.99 -1.31 -3.80
CA GLU A 45 14.81 -2.18 -3.72
C GLU A 45 14.98 -3.23 -2.62
N LEU A 46 16.19 -3.78 -2.47
CA LEU A 46 16.47 -4.75 -1.41
C LEU A 46 16.31 -4.10 -0.03
N ASN A 47 16.81 -2.89 0.13
CA ASN A 47 16.65 -2.14 1.38
C ASN A 47 15.19 -1.82 1.66
N GLN A 48 14.43 -1.44 0.64
CA GLN A 48 12.99 -1.20 0.77
C GLN A 48 12.25 -2.48 1.19
N LEU A 49 12.61 -3.62 0.63
CA LEU A 49 11.99 -4.89 0.99
C LEU A 49 12.24 -5.25 2.45
N ARG A 50 13.49 -5.09 2.91
CA ARG A 50 13.84 -5.34 4.30
C ARG A 50 13.15 -4.38 5.25
N SER A 51 13.13 -3.11 4.90
CA SER A 51 12.47 -2.06 5.69
C SER A 51 10.96 -2.29 5.77
N LEU A 52 10.35 -2.71 4.68
CA LEU A 52 8.91 -3.00 4.64
C LEU A 52 8.57 -4.16 5.57
N ALA A 53 9.37 -5.22 5.55
CA ALA A 53 9.18 -6.36 6.44
C ALA A 53 9.27 -5.94 7.90
N ALA A 54 10.26 -5.11 8.23
CA ALA A 54 10.45 -4.61 9.59
C ALA A 54 9.29 -3.71 10.03
N LEU A 55 8.83 -2.82 9.15
CA LEU A 55 7.73 -1.92 9.42
C LEU A 55 6.44 -2.68 9.69
N ARG A 56 6.17 -3.72 8.90
CA ARG A 56 4.97 -4.55 9.10
C ARG A 56 4.97 -5.23 10.46
N ARG A 57 6.12 -5.77 10.87
CA ARG A 57 6.24 -6.42 12.18
C ARG A 57 6.10 -5.43 13.33
N ARG A 58 6.73 -4.27 13.17
CA ARG A 58 6.78 -3.27 14.24
C ARG A 58 5.42 -2.63 14.50
N PHE A 59 4.66 -2.36 13.46
CA PHE A 59 3.41 -1.62 13.56
C PHE A 59 2.16 -2.47 13.25
N ASP A 60 2.35 -3.74 12.97
CA ASP A 60 1.25 -4.66 12.65
C ASP A 60 0.35 -4.14 11.53
N VAL A 61 0.98 -3.66 10.44
CA VAL A 61 0.26 -3.17 9.28
C VAL A 61 0.24 -4.20 8.16
N GLU A 62 -0.82 -4.19 7.38
CA GLU A 62 -0.99 -5.05 6.22
C GLU A 62 -0.43 -4.40 4.96
N LEU A 63 -0.12 -5.22 3.95
CA LEU A 63 0.35 -4.67 2.66
C LEU A 63 -0.71 -3.81 1.99
N GLY A 64 -1.99 -4.16 2.15
CA GLY A 64 -3.08 -3.33 1.66
C GLY A 64 -3.09 -1.94 2.27
N ASP A 65 -2.76 -1.83 3.56
CA ASP A 65 -2.65 -0.53 4.23
C ASP A 65 -1.55 0.32 3.60
N MET A 66 -0.42 -0.32 3.27
CA MET A 66 0.70 0.38 2.64
C MET A 66 0.35 0.84 1.23
N ALA A 67 -0.35 0.01 0.47
CA ALA A 67 -0.80 0.35 -0.87
C ALA A 67 -1.77 1.53 -0.82
N PHE A 68 -2.69 1.54 0.14
CA PHE A 68 -3.62 2.63 0.33
C PHE A 68 -2.91 3.92 0.75
N ALA A 69 -1.96 3.82 1.68
CA ALA A 69 -1.16 4.97 2.10
C ALA A 69 -0.41 5.60 0.92
N ARG A 70 0.12 4.77 0.04
CA ARG A 70 0.79 5.26 -1.17
C ARG A 70 -0.19 5.99 -2.09
N ARG A 71 -1.39 5.46 -2.27
CA ARG A 71 -2.43 6.13 -3.06
C ARG A 71 -2.79 7.49 -2.49
N LEU A 72 -2.90 7.59 -1.17
CA LEU A 72 -3.19 8.87 -0.50
C LEU A 72 -2.13 9.91 -0.82
N ARG A 73 -0.86 9.51 -0.91
CA ARG A 73 0.20 10.44 -1.26
C ARG A 73 0.18 10.86 -2.72
N ARG A 74 -0.24 9.96 -3.60
CA ARG A 74 -0.21 10.18 -5.05
C ARG A 74 -1.47 10.83 -5.61
N GLU A 75 -2.60 10.66 -4.94
CA GLU A 75 -3.91 11.09 -5.45
C GLU A 75 -4.50 12.15 -4.53
N PRO A 76 -4.25 13.44 -4.83
CA PRO A 76 -4.77 14.51 -3.96
C PRO A 76 -6.27 14.50 -3.78
N ALA A 77 -7.04 14.11 -4.80
CA ALA A 77 -8.49 14.04 -4.70
C ALA A 77 -8.93 12.97 -3.71
N LEU A 78 -8.28 11.79 -3.74
CA LEU A 78 -8.55 10.73 -2.78
C LEU A 78 -8.18 11.18 -1.36
N ARG A 79 -7.03 11.80 -1.21
CA ARG A 79 -6.56 12.30 0.07
C ARG A 79 -7.55 13.30 0.66
N ALA A 80 -8.01 14.26 -0.14
CA ALA A 80 -8.98 15.25 0.29
C ALA A 80 -10.29 14.60 0.70
N ALA A 81 -10.77 13.61 -0.05
CA ALA A 81 -11.98 12.88 0.27
C ALA A 81 -11.86 12.11 1.59
N VAL A 82 -10.73 11.45 1.80
CA VAL A 82 -10.48 10.71 3.04
C VAL A 82 -10.36 11.67 4.23
N ASP A 83 -9.65 12.78 4.05
CA ASP A 83 -9.51 13.79 5.10
C ASP A 83 -10.88 14.39 5.46
N SER A 84 -11.71 14.67 4.48
CA SER A 84 -13.07 15.16 4.70
C SER A 84 -13.91 14.14 5.43
N TRP A 85 -13.81 12.89 5.05
CA TRP A 85 -14.56 11.81 5.71
C TRP A 85 -14.13 11.68 7.16
N LEU A 86 -12.83 11.68 7.42
CA LEU A 86 -12.30 11.59 8.78
C LEU A 86 -12.72 12.79 9.64
N ALA A 87 -12.66 13.99 9.08
CA ALA A 87 -13.07 15.20 9.79
C ALA A 87 -14.58 15.26 9.96
N GLY A 88 -15.33 14.81 8.96
CA GLY A 88 -16.78 14.83 8.95
C GLY A 88 -17.42 13.75 9.78
N ILE A 89 -16.65 12.77 10.22
CA ILE A 89 -17.17 11.69 11.06
C ILE A 89 -17.77 12.23 12.35
N ASP A 90 -17.27 13.39 12.83
CA ASP A 90 -17.72 13.99 14.07
C ASP A 90 -19.04 14.73 13.91
N LEU A 91 -19.32 15.29 12.73
CA LEU A 91 -20.50 16.10 12.47
C LEU A 91 -21.34 15.56 11.33
N GLU A 92 -20.80 15.55 10.11
CA GLU A 92 -21.57 15.18 8.93
C GLU A 92 -21.96 13.70 8.92
N ALA A 93 -21.03 12.83 9.29
CA ALA A 93 -21.30 11.40 9.32
C ALA A 93 -22.35 11.07 10.38
N LEU A 94 -22.27 11.71 11.55
CA LEU A 94 -23.27 11.52 12.61
C LEU A 94 -24.63 12.05 12.19
N GLU A 95 -24.68 13.23 11.58
CA GLU A 95 -25.93 13.79 11.07
C GLU A 95 -26.56 12.88 10.02
N TRP A 96 -25.72 12.36 9.13
CA TRP A 96 -26.20 11.45 8.08
C TRP A 96 -26.73 10.15 8.69
N ASP A 97 -26.04 9.60 9.66
CA ASP A 97 -26.48 8.39 10.37
C ASP A 97 -27.78 8.63 11.14
N GLN A 98 -27.93 9.79 11.77
CA GLN A 98 -29.16 10.16 12.45
C GLN A 98 -30.33 10.21 11.50
N ARG A 99 -30.17 10.87 10.35
CA ARG A 99 -31.22 10.93 9.33
C ARG A 99 -31.60 9.54 8.83
N LYS A 100 -30.63 8.69 8.66
CA LYS A 100 -30.84 7.32 8.22
C LYS A 100 -31.60 6.53 9.28
N HIS A 101 -31.25 6.70 10.54
CA HIS A 101 -31.95 6.08 11.66
C HIS A 101 -33.37 6.59 11.78
N GLU A 102 -33.58 7.88 11.65
CA GLU A 102 -34.93 8.48 11.67
C GLU A 102 -35.79 7.90 10.59
N ARG A 103 -35.27 7.72 9.38
CA ARG A 103 -36.04 7.10 8.30
C ARG A 103 -36.39 5.66 8.62
N LEU A 104 -35.51 4.92 9.22
CA LEU A 104 -35.77 3.54 9.60
C LEU A 104 -36.76 3.41 10.72
N LEU A 105 -36.77 4.38 11.65
CA LEU A 105 -37.69 4.39 12.77
C LEU A 105 -39.07 4.81 12.36
N VAL A 106 -39.18 5.69 11.37
CA VAL A 106 -40.45 6.22 10.88
C VAL A 106 -41.10 5.29 9.87
N ALA A 107 -40.31 4.50 9.20
CA ALA A 107 -40.80 3.51 8.26
C ALA A 107 -41.32 2.29 8.99
#